data_80a1741c32d25b1d59dffda2baa4031c
#
_entry.id   80a1741c32d25b1d59dffda2baa4031c
#
_cell.length_a   1.000
_cell.length_b   1.000
_cell.length_c   1.000
_cell.angle_alpha   90.00
_cell.angle_beta   90.00
_cell.angle_gamma   90.00
#
_symmetry.space_group_name_H-M   'P 1'
#
loop_
_entity.id
_entity.type
_entity.pdbx_description
1 polymer ?
#
loop_
_entity_poly.entity_id
_entity_poly.type
_entity_poly.pdbx_seq_one_letter_code
_entity_poly.pdbx_strand_id
1 'polypeptide(L)'
;MPSPSKPRKRANAPDTSIRIPTSIPAHLYPCLNVQKRALLSSLRNYHPACDPQDDDGPATNAIAYTQLQDLLTGTITRGEGNSCLLLGPRGSGKTSEPIVIRLSGWVQHTDRLALREVARQLSLQTGKSFLQDTDAQLDKQDESLDENPFLDTTPSISLPPTSHLPALISVIPTLSRPAIIILDAFDLFALHPRQSLLYCLLDTVQSCRVGQGNNGMLVVGVTTRIDTINLLEKRVKSRFSGRMLRTAPPQGLENWKKSTKELFVSPVDCDNQEWAAIWPIAMDKFLEDRTVNEMIDDAFSLTRDTKMLNYLLTRVVLTLKPQSPFPLASHLKYAIIMQQCHVRFPQLHALPYPAICLLIAATHVQTAGHDTFNFEMLHESFQDQVRASAAAPVQIEGGSIGMGFEHLLAMRVFASVAAPSVTVAQEFVRYRCVADRDDVKKAVEKMGQTSLKKWFSRAQ
;
A
#
# COMPACT_ATOMS: atom_id res chain seq x y z
N MET A 1 -5.35 61.71 -57.72
CA MET A 1 -6.08 60.82 -56.84
C MET A 1 -5.74 59.37 -57.24
N PRO A 2 -5.04 58.61 -56.45
CA PRO A 2 -4.79 57.19 -56.73
C PRO A 2 -5.91 56.34 -56.11
N SER A 3 -6.36 55.32 -56.86
CA SER A 3 -7.42 54.39 -56.51
C SER A 3 -7.03 53.46 -55.35
N PRO A 4 -7.99 53.02 -54.50
CA PRO A 4 -7.71 52.16 -53.35
C PRO A 4 -7.42 50.72 -53.78
N SER A 5 -6.31 50.19 -53.33
CA SER A 5 -5.89 48.80 -53.48
C SER A 5 -6.78 47.83 -52.71
N LYS A 6 -7.30 46.78 -53.39
CA LYS A 6 -8.07 45.67 -52.78
C LYS A 6 -7.26 44.90 -51.73
N PRO A 7 -7.83 44.50 -50.60
CA PRO A 7 -7.15 43.68 -49.62
C PRO A 7 -6.87 42.28 -50.16
N ARG A 8 -5.58 41.85 -50.10
CA ARG A 8 -5.15 40.46 -50.38
C ARG A 8 -5.82 39.52 -49.36
N LYS A 9 -6.60 38.58 -49.87
CA LYS A 9 -7.05 37.42 -49.06
C LYS A 9 -5.80 36.68 -48.58
N ARG A 10 -5.58 36.58 -47.26
CA ARG A 10 -4.64 35.68 -46.66
C ARG A 10 -5.11 34.24 -47.00
N ALA A 11 -4.26 33.48 -47.64
CA ALA A 11 -4.43 32.05 -47.86
C ALA A 11 -4.46 31.39 -46.48
N ASN A 12 -5.57 30.73 -46.15
CA ASN A 12 -5.64 29.85 -44.97
C ASN A 12 -4.58 28.77 -45.13
N ALA A 13 -3.63 28.74 -44.20
CA ALA A 13 -2.76 27.58 -44.02
C ALA A 13 -3.66 26.35 -43.78
N PRO A 14 -3.34 25.17 -44.36
CA PRO A 14 -4.11 23.97 -44.08
C PRO A 14 -4.04 23.67 -42.61
N ASP A 15 -5.21 23.61 -42.00
CA ASP A 15 -5.40 23.22 -40.58
C ASP A 15 -5.09 21.70 -40.48
N THR A 16 -3.81 21.36 -40.32
CA THR A 16 -3.32 20.00 -40.11
C THR A 16 -3.50 19.54 -38.67
N SER A 17 -4.55 19.98 -38.00
CA SER A 17 -4.90 19.42 -36.72
C SER A 17 -5.34 17.96 -36.89
N ILE A 18 -4.47 17.03 -36.57
CA ILE A 18 -4.79 15.62 -36.52
C ILE A 18 -5.93 15.44 -35.52
N ARG A 19 -7.12 15.10 -36.03
CA ARG A 19 -8.29 14.84 -35.20
C ARG A 19 -8.08 13.52 -34.47
N ILE A 20 -7.98 13.57 -33.14
CA ILE A 20 -7.90 12.38 -32.30
C ILE A 20 -9.20 11.60 -32.44
N PRO A 21 -9.17 10.32 -32.89
CA PRO A 21 -10.35 9.50 -33.02
C PRO A 21 -10.96 9.17 -31.67
N THR A 22 -12.28 9.17 -31.55
CA THR A 22 -12.99 8.78 -30.32
C THR A 22 -12.93 7.28 -30.04
N SER A 23 -12.73 6.46 -31.09
CA SER A 23 -12.56 5.01 -30.99
C SER A 23 -11.45 4.58 -31.95
N ILE A 24 -10.76 3.50 -31.62
CA ILE A 24 -9.69 2.96 -32.46
C ILE A 24 -10.18 1.74 -33.26
N PRO A 25 -9.65 1.51 -34.45
CA PRO A 25 -9.93 0.32 -35.22
C PRO A 25 -9.29 -0.93 -34.57
N ALA A 26 -9.82 -2.11 -34.90
CA ALA A 26 -9.44 -3.36 -34.24
C ALA A 26 -7.93 -3.70 -34.35
N HIS A 27 -7.26 -3.30 -35.44
CA HIS A 27 -5.83 -3.54 -35.62
C HIS A 27 -4.93 -2.78 -34.62
N LEU A 28 -5.44 -1.71 -33.97
CA LEU A 28 -4.71 -0.93 -32.95
C LEU A 28 -4.98 -1.41 -31.51
N TYR A 29 -5.87 -2.40 -31.29
CA TYR A 29 -6.12 -2.94 -29.96
C TYR A 29 -4.88 -3.53 -29.26
N PRO A 30 -4.01 -4.28 -29.95
CA PRO A 30 -2.77 -4.75 -29.37
C PRO A 30 -1.88 -3.61 -28.90
N CYS A 31 -1.75 -2.53 -29.72
CA CYS A 31 -0.94 -1.34 -29.37
C CYS A 31 -1.44 -0.65 -28.11
N LEU A 32 -2.77 -0.48 -27.96
CA LEU A 32 -3.35 0.05 -26.74
C LEU A 32 -3.02 -0.82 -25.51
N ASN A 33 -3.08 -2.14 -25.63
CA ASN A 33 -2.78 -3.05 -24.53
C ASN A 33 -1.29 -3.02 -24.15
N VAL A 34 -0.39 -2.95 -25.12
CA VAL A 34 1.05 -2.81 -24.90
C VAL A 34 1.34 -1.47 -24.21
N GLN A 35 0.75 -0.37 -24.70
CA GLN A 35 0.87 0.96 -24.10
C GLN A 35 0.38 0.98 -22.65
N LYS A 36 -0.79 0.40 -22.38
CA LYS A 36 -1.33 0.29 -21.00
C LYS A 36 -0.39 -0.47 -20.07
N ARG A 37 0.16 -1.61 -20.53
CA ARG A 37 1.11 -2.41 -19.72
C ARG A 37 2.38 -1.63 -19.43
N ALA A 38 2.93 -0.95 -20.41
CA ALA A 38 4.13 -0.13 -20.26
C ALA A 38 3.89 1.02 -19.29
N LEU A 39 2.78 1.76 -19.42
CA LEU A 39 2.42 2.83 -18.49
C LEU A 39 2.21 2.31 -17.06
N LEU A 40 1.51 1.20 -16.87
CA LEU A 40 1.32 0.60 -15.56
C LEU A 40 2.64 0.13 -14.94
N SER A 41 3.56 -0.41 -15.76
CA SER A 41 4.91 -0.77 -15.31
C SER A 41 5.71 0.47 -14.90
N SER A 42 5.68 1.52 -15.70
CA SER A 42 6.34 2.79 -15.41
C SER A 42 5.78 3.44 -14.15
N LEU A 43 4.45 3.50 -14.00
CA LEU A 43 3.80 4.04 -12.80
C LEU A 43 4.13 3.24 -11.54
N ARG A 44 4.27 1.93 -11.65
CA ARG A 44 4.66 1.06 -10.54
C ARG A 44 6.09 1.30 -10.08
N ASN A 45 6.99 1.54 -11.02
CA ASN A 45 8.42 1.72 -10.80
C ASN A 45 8.84 3.21 -10.86
N TYR A 46 7.86 4.12 -10.88
CA TYR A 46 8.14 5.53 -11.02
C TYR A 46 8.89 6.06 -9.80
N HIS A 47 10.06 6.57 -10.08
CA HIS A 47 10.85 7.35 -9.15
C HIS A 47 10.94 8.77 -9.73
N PRO A 48 10.38 9.77 -9.05
CA PRO A 48 10.54 11.14 -9.51
C PRO A 48 12.03 11.44 -9.64
N ALA A 49 12.47 11.81 -10.84
CA ALA A 49 13.83 12.25 -11.07
C ALA A 49 14.08 13.46 -10.15
N CYS A 50 15.12 13.38 -9.33
CA CYS A 50 15.60 14.55 -8.63
C CYS A 50 16.25 15.44 -9.70
N ASP A 51 15.50 16.41 -10.20
CA ASP A 51 16.06 17.41 -11.10
C ASP A 51 17.08 18.26 -10.34
N PRO A 52 18.36 18.27 -10.75
CA PRO A 52 19.40 19.04 -10.06
C PRO A 52 19.34 20.56 -10.33
N GLN A 53 18.31 21.04 -11.02
CA GLN A 53 18.24 22.41 -11.52
C GLN A 53 17.02 23.19 -11.01
N ASP A 54 16.79 23.20 -9.70
CA ASP A 54 16.01 24.29 -9.12
C ASP A 54 16.97 25.41 -8.75
N ASP A 55 16.70 26.64 -9.18
CA ASP A 55 17.51 27.86 -8.99
C ASP A 55 17.78 28.22 -7.51
N ASP A 56 17.13 27.55 -6.56
CA ASP A 56 17.25 27.78 -5.11
C ASP A 56 18.21 26.81 -4.36
N GLY A 57 19.07 26.08 -5.08
CA GLY A 57 20.04 25.14 -4.50
C GLY A 57 19.65 23.67 -4.65
N PRO A 58 20.54 22.73 -4.28
CA PRO A 58 20.29 21.30 -4.47
C PRO A 58 19.08 20.87 -3.66
N ALA A 59 18.10 20.26 -4.34
CA ALA A 59 16.88 19.75 -3.72
C ALA A 59 17.20 18.81 -2.53
N THR A 60 16.46 18.92 -1.45
CA THR A 60 16.65 18.12 -0.22
C THR A 60 16.80 16.62 -0.52
N ASN A 61 16.06 16.12 -1.49
CA ASN A 61 16.11 14.72 -1.92
C ASN A 61 17.42 14.39 -2.66
N ALA A 62 17.96 15.31 -3.46
CA ALA A 62 19.25 15.14 -4.15
C ALA A 62 20.40 15.04 -3.15
N ILE A 63 20.41 15.90 -2.13
CA ILE A 63 21.40 15.85 -1.04
C ILE A 63 21.28 14.52 -0.30
N ALA A 64 20.07 14.11 0.08
CA ALA A 64 19.85 12.83 0.78
C ALA A 64 20.28 11.63 -0.07
N TYR A 65 20.02 11.67 -1.38
CA TYR A 65 20.44 10.64 -2.33
C TYR A 65 21.96 10.54 -2.43
N THR A 66 22.64 11.67 -2.63
CA THR A 66 24.12 11.72 -2.72
C THR A 66 24.75 11.19 -1.44
N GLN A 67 24.28 11.64 -0.28
CA GLN A 67 24.78 11.17 1.01
C GLN A 67 24.54 9.67 1.23
N LEU A 68 23.38 9.16 0.82
CA LEU A 68 23.10 7.72 0.89
C LEU A 68 23.98 6.92 -0.08
N GLN A 69 24.21 7.45 -1.27
CA GLN A 69 25.11 6.85 -2.27
C GLN A 69 26.54 6.77 -1.75
N ASP A 70 27.05 7.81 -1.11
CA ASP A 70 28.38 7.82 -0.50
C ASP A 70 28.50 6.77 0.61
N LEU A 71 27.48 6.64 1.47
CA LEU A 71 27.43 5.61 2.50
C LEU A 71 27.41 4.19 1.94
N LEU A 72 26.61 3.96 0.89
CA LEU A 72 26.54 2.69 0.19
C LEU A 72 27.89 2.34 -0.46
N THR A 73 28.48 3.29 -1.17
CA THR A 73 29.78 3.12 -1.82
C THR A 73 30.84 2.82 -0.78
N GLY A 74 30.89 3.55 0.34
CA GLY A 74 31.82 3.28 1.44
C GLY A 74 31.66 1.90 2.04
N THR A 75 30.43 1.43 2.22
CA THR A 75 30.14 0.10 2.76
C THR A 75 30.53 -1.00 1.79
N ILE A 76 30.22 -0.84 0.50
CA ILE A 76 30.46 -1.89 -0.52
C ILE A 76 31.92 -1.96 -0.93
N THR A 77 32.56 -0.81 -1.18
CA THR A 77 33.93 -0.75 -1.72
C THR A 77 35.01 -0.75 -0.66
N ARG A 78 34.78 -0.11 0.49
CA ARG A 78 35.76 0.06 1.57
C ARG A 78 35.50 -0.83 2.79
N GLY A 79 34.43 -1.65 2.78
CA GLY A 79 34.08 -2.52 3.90
C GLY A 79 33.67 -1.76 5.17
N GLU A 80 33.19 -0.52 5.04
CA GLU A 80 32.83 0.31 6.19
C GLU A 80 31.53 -0.12 6.85
N GLY A 81 31.49 -0.08 8.18
CA GLY A 81 30.27 -0.16 8.96
C GLY A 81 29.58 1.22 9.04
N ASN A 82 28.42 1.37 8.46
CA ASN A 82 27.66 2.62 8.42
C ASN A 82 26.24 2.46 8.95
N SER A 83 25.69 3.50 9.55
CA SER A 83 24.29 3.59 9.90
C SER A 83 23.73 4.96 9.58
N CYS A 84 22.51 5.02 9.09
CA CYS A 84 21.79 6.27 8.85
C CYS A 84 20.30 6.10 9.08
N LEU A 85 19.63 7.20 9.33
CA LEU A 85 18.18 7.27 9.41
C LEU A 85 17.66 8.11 8.25
N LEU A 86 16.83 7.50 7.40
CA LEU A 86 16.17 8.17 6.29
C LEU A 86 14.79 8.62 6.76
N LEU A 87 14.62 9.94 6.81
CA LEU A 87 13.40 10.60 7.26
C LEU A 87 12.62 11.11 6.06
N GLY A 88 11.39 10.66 5.90
CA GLY A 88 10.52 11.18 4.85
C GLY A 88 9.33 10.28 4.51
N PRO A 89 8.46 10.74 3.63
CA PRO A 89 7.28 9.97 3.20
C PRO A 89 7.69 8.69 2.46
N ARG A 90 6.80 7.67 2.50
CA ARG A 90 7.06 6.33 1.94
C ARG A 90 7.21 6.35 0.42
N GLY A 91 8.22 5.68 -0.13
CA GLY A 91 8.29 5.21 -1.52
C GLY A 91 9.46 5.72 -2.37
N SER A 92 10.65 5.12 -2.26
CA SER A 92 11.72 5.22 -3.27
C SER A 92 12.55 3.93 -3.33
N GLY A 93 12.90 3.48 -4.55
CA GLY A 93 13.42 2.16 -4.88
C GLY A 93 14.93 1.97 -4.84
N LYS A 94 15.39 0.71 -5.12
CA LYS A 94 16.80 0.28 -5.13
C LYS A 94 17.10 -0.97 -5.94
N THR A 95 18.36 -1.16 -6.39
CA THR A 95 18.97 -2.46 -6.70
C THR A 95 20.49 -2.42 -6.77
N SER A 96 21.24 -3.38 -6.22
CA SER A 96 22.05 -4.47 -6.80
C SER A 96 23.06 -5.07 -5.83
N GLU A 97 23.26 -6.35 -5.95
CA GLU A 97 24.20 -7.37 -5.49
C GLU A 97 24.75 -7.47 -4.04
N PRO A 98 24.72 -6.52 -3.12
CA PRO A 98 24.94 -6.80 -1.71
C PRO A 98 23.81 -7.69 -1.15
N ILE A 99 24.05 -8.35 -0.04
CA ILE A 99 22.98 -9.03 0.71
C ILE A 99 22.05 -7.96 1.24
N VAL A 100 20.77 -7.98 0.81
CA VAL A 100 19.78 -6.98 1.24
C VAL A 100 18.73 -7.62 2.12
N ILE A 101 18.71 -7.25 3.39
CA ILE A 101 17.73 -7.70 4.38
C ILE A 101 16.73 -6.56 4.61
N ARG A 102 15.44 -6.85 4.45
CA ARG A 102 14.37 -5.88 4.65
C ARG A 102 13.46 -6.34 5.78
N LEU A 103 13.33 -5.51 6.79
CA LEU A 103 12.41 -5.72 7.92
C LEU A 103 11.42 -4.56 7.96
N SER A 104 10.18 -4.86 8.38
CA SER A 104 9.15 -3.85 8.56
C SER A 104 8.59 -3.91 9.98
N GLY A 105 8.61 -2.79 10.68
CA GLY A 105 8.05 -2.70 12.03
C GLY A 105 6.56 -3.04 12.11
N TRP A 106 5.85 -2.95 10.98
CA TRP A 106 4.44 -3.35 10.90
C TRP A 106 4.24 -4.87 10.89
N VAL A 107 5.25 -5.64 10.47
CA VAL A 107 5.18 -7.10 10.35
C VAL A 107 5.94 -7.78 11.49
N GLN A 108 7.15 -7.32 11.76
CA GLN A 108 7.99 -7.85 12.82
C GLN A 108 7.79 -7.05 14.11
N HIS A 109 6.72 -7.32 14.86
CA HIS A 109 6.39 -6.61 16.11
C HIS A 109 7.26 -7.05 17.31
N THR A 110 8.07 -8.07 17.16
CA THR A 110 8.97 -8.59 18.21
C THR A 110 10.34 -8.91 17.64
N ASP A 111 11.36 -8.85 18.49
CA ASP A 111 12.74 -9.21 18.11
C ASP A 111 12.84 -10.66 17.63
N ARG A 112 12.00 -11.58 18.11
CA ARG A 112 11.96 -12.99 17.65
C ARG A 112 11.50 -13.12 16.22
N LEU A 113 10.43 -12.39 15.83
CA LEU A 113 9.94 -12.37 14.44
C LEU A 113 10.97 -11.74 13.51
N ALA A 114 11.63 -10.67 13.97
CA ALA A 114 12.69 -10.04 13.20
C ALA A 114 13.89 -10.98 13.00
N LEU A 115 14.32 -11.69 14.05
CA LEU A 115 15.39 -12.68 13.99
C LEU A 115 15.09 -13.80 12.98
N ARG A 116 13.89 -14.38 13.03
CA ARG A 116 13.43 -15.38 12.09
C ARG A 116 13.47 -14.88 10.65
N GLU A 117 13.00 -13.66 10.42
CA GLU A 117 12.97 -13.07 9.07
C GLU A 117 14.38 -12.76 8.56
N VAL A 118 15.29 -12.27 9.42
CA VAL A 118 16.71 -12.09 9.08
C VAL A 118 17.32 -13.42 8.65
N ALA A 119 17.16 -14.47 9.46
CA ALA A 119 17.69 -15.79 9.15
C ALA A 119 17.12 -16.37 7.84
N ARG A 120 15.80 -16.20 7.61
CA ARG A 120 15.14 -16.64 6.38
C ARG A 120 15.71 -15.92 5.14
N GLN A 121 15.85 -14.60 5.21
CA GLN A 121 16.38 -13.82 4.08
C GLN A 121 17.85 -14.11 3.83
N LEU A 122 18.65 -14.31 4.89
CA LEU A 122 20.05 -14.74 4.77
C LEU A 122 20.15 -16.11 4.11
N SER A 123 19.34 -17.07 4.55
CA SER A 123 19.34 -18.43 3.98
C SER A 123 19.01 -18.41 2.49
N LEU A 124 18.00 -17.61 2.07
CA LEU A 124 17.62 -17.48 0.66
C LEU A 124 18.72 -16.85 -0.22
N GLN A 125 19.49 -15.89 0.32
CA GLN A 125 20.50 -15.16 -0.46
C GLN A 125 21.88 -15.80 -0.43
N THR A 126 22.17 -16.62 0.57
CA THR A 126 23.48 -17.29 0.75
C THR A 126 23.43 -18.79 0.47
N GLY A 127 22.25 -19.41 0.42
CA GLY A 127 22.07 -20.85 0.29
C GLY A 127 22.45 -21.66 1.54
N LYS A 128 22.75 -20.98 2.68
CA LYS A 128 23.12 -21.62 3.94
C LYS A 128 21.96 -21.53 4.93
N SER A 129 21.69 -22.60 5.70
CA SER A 129 20.71 -22.54 6.78
C SER A 129 21.32 -21.83 8.00
N PHE A 130 20.65 -20.78 8.49
CA PHE A 130 21.05 -20.02 9.68
C PHE A 130 20.15 -20.29 10.89
N LEU A 131 19.04 -20.98 10.69
CA LEU A 131 18.22 -21.53 11.77
C LEU A 131 18.56 -23.02 11.83
N GLN A 132 18.98 -23.51 12.99
CA GLN A 132 18.98 -24.94 13.25
C GLN A 132 17.51 -25.38 13.25
N ASP A 133 17.20 -26.43 12.50
CA ASP A 133 15.91 -27.10 12.56
C ASP A 133 15.73 -27.67 13.97
N THR A 134 15.21 -26.84 14.87
CA THR A 134 14.84 -27.26 16.23
C THR A 134 13.67 -28.26 16.17
N ASP A 135 13.01 -28.33 15.01
CA ASP A 135 11.91 -29.28 14.76
C ASP A 135 12.40 -30.74 14.67
N ALA A 136 13.71 -30.98 14.39
CA ALA A 136 14.24 -32.34 14.31
C ALA A 136 14.70 -32.93 15.66
N GLN A 137 14.71 -32.15 16.73
CA GLN A 137 15.12 -32.62 18.06
C GLN A 137 13.99 -32.75 19.09
N LEU A 138 12.79 -32.23 18.78
CA LEU A 138 11.61 -32.39 19.63
C LEU A 138 10.90 -33.74 19.41
N ASP A 139 11.13 -34.41 18.30
CA ASP A 139 10.55 -35.75 18.01
C ASP A 139 11.24 -36.92 18.72
N LYS A 140 12.20 -36.68 19.61
CA LYS A 140 12.96 -37.79 20.27
C LYS A 140 12.91 -37.83 21.79
N GLN A 141 12.13 -36.99 22.48
CA GLN A 141 12.13 -37.00 23.94
C GLN A 141 10.78 -36.99 24.67
N ASP A 142 9.65 -37.20 24.02
CA ASP A 142 8.39 -37.44 24.73
C ASP A 142 7.54 -38.55 24.04
N GLU A 143 8.08 -39.76 23.97
CA GLU A 143 7.25 -40.97 23.92
C GLU A 143 6.80 -41.35 25.32
N SER A 144 5.86 -40.62 25.87
CA SER A 144 4.90 -41.10 26.86
C SER A 144 4.04 -39.94 27.35
N LEU A 145 2.82 -39.91 26.93
CA LEU A 145 1.61 -39.65 27.71
C LEU A 145 0.47 -39.09 26.79
N ASP A 146 -0.51 -39.97 26.58
CA ASP A 146 -1.90 -39.67 26.16
C ASP A 146 -2.13 -38.57 25.09
N GLU A 147 -1.85 -38.90 23.84
CA GLU A 147 -2.35 -38.15 22.70
C GLU A 147 -3.87 -38.32 22.60
N ASN A 148 -4.60 -37.28 22.89
CA ASN A 148 -6.02 -37.15 22.56
C ASN A 148 -6.12 -36.90 21.04
N PRO A 149 -6.58 -37.86 20.21
CA PRO A 149 -6.57 -37.74 18.73
C PRO A 149 -7.55 -36.71 18.17
N PHE A 150 -8.25 -35.94 19.01
CA PHE A 150 -9.24 -34.92 18.63
C PHE A 150 -8.78 -33.48 18.91
N LEU A 151 -7.54 -33.26 19.33
CA LEU A 151 -6.98 -31.93 19.38
C LEU A 151 -6.23 -31.68 18.05
N ASP A 152 -6.82 -30.88 17.18
CA ASP A 152 -6.12 -30.23 16.07
C ASP A 152 -5.00 -29.36 16.66
N THR A 153 -3.85 -29.95 16.91
CA THR A 153 -2.62 -29.23 17.22
C THR A 153 -2.22 -28.46 15.98
N THR A 154 -2.67 -27.21 15.89
CA THR A 154 -2.05 -26.25 14.96
C THR A 154 -0.56 -26.29 15.23
N PRO A 155 0.30 -26.53 14.22
CA PRO A 155 1.73 -26.61 14.41
C PRO A 155 2.20 -25.31 15.06
N SER A 156 2.56 -25.36 16.32
CA SER A 156 3.12 -24.22 17.04
C SER A 156 4.51 -23.99 16.48
N ILE A 157 4.61 -23.05 15.52
CA ILE A 157 5.89 -22.63 14.95
C ILE A 157 6.71 -22.03 16.09
N SER A 158 7.65 -22.80 16.63
CA SER A 158 8.52 -22.35 17.71
C SER A 158 9.43 -21.23 17.17
N LEU A 159 9.28 -20.03 17.72
CA LEU A 159 10.14 -18.92 17.35
C LEU A 159 11.50 -19.06 18.04
N PRO A 160 12.63 -18.80 17.35
CA PRO A 160 13.95 -18.89 17.94
C PRO A 160 14.09 -17.97 19.15
N PRO A 161 14.77 -18.36 20.21
CA PRO A 161 14.96 -17.55 21.40
C PRO A 161 15.77 -16.29 21.07
N THR A 162 15.47 -15.19 21.74
CA THR A 162 16.17 -13.88 21.53
C THR A 162 17.65 -13.94 21.89
N SER A 163 18.11 -14.94 22.64
CA SER A 163 19.53 -15.19 22.94
C SER A 163 20.39 -15.49 21.68
N HIS A 164 19.78 -15.97 20.59
CA HIS A 164 20.48 -16.24 19.34
C HIS A 164 20.68 -14.98 18.48
N LEU A 165 20.04 -13.87 18.82
CA LEU A 165 20.11 -12.63 18.06
C LEU A 165 21.55 -12.08 17.91
N PRO A 166 22.36 -11.96 18.97
CA PRO A 166 23.74 -11.48 18.84
C PRO A 166 24.59 -12.40 17.96
N ALA A 167 24.43 -13.72 18.10
CA ALA A 167 25.18 -14.71 17.33
C ALA A 167 24.86 -14.62 15.83
N LEU A 168 23.57 -14.55 15.47
CA LEU A 168 23.17 -14.43 14.06
C LEU A 168 23.66 -13.12 13.44
N ILE A 169 23.52 -12.01 14.16
CA ILE A 169 23.90 -10.69 13.62
C ILE A 169 25.44 -10.59 13.49
N SER A 170 26.22 -11.15 14.41
CA SER A 170 27.68 -11.14 14.35
C SER A 170 28.26 -11.96 13.17
N VAL A 171 27.50 -12.90 12.63
CA VAL A 171 27.91 -13.68 11.45
C VAL A 171 27.78 -12.86 10.16
N ILE A 172 26.90 -11.85 10.11
CA ILE A 172 26.63 -11.09 8.88
C ILE A 172 27.89 -10.46 8.28
N PRO A 173 28.78 -9.76 9.03
CA PRO A 173 30.01 -9.20 8.47
C PRO A 173 31.04 -10.23 8.01
N THR A 174 30.92 -11.48 8.46
CA THR A 174 31.85 -12.59 8.06
C THR A 174 31.42 -13.24 6.75
N LEU A 175 30.29 -12.88 6.20
CA LEU A 175 29.82 -13.37 4.90
C LEU A 175 30.70 -12.84 3.78
N SER A 176 30.74 -13.53 2.65
CA SER A 176 31.56 -13.16 1.49
C SER A 176 31.14 -11.87 0.78
N ARG A 177 30.00 -11.29 1.13
CA ARG A 177 29.38 -10.13 0.48
C ARG A 177 28.96 -9.10 1.53
N PRO A 178 29.09 -7.79 1.23
CA PRO A 178 28.62 -6.73 2.12
C PRO A 178 27.10 -6.83 2.33
N ALA A 179 26.62 -6.41 3.50
CA ALA A 179 25.23 -6.51 3.87
C ALA A 179 24.58 -5.14 4.09
N ILE A 180 23.34 -5.00 3.58
CA ILE A 180 22.50 -3.82 3.76
C ILE A 180 21.23 -4.25 4.47
N ILE A 181 20.96 -3.69 5.65
CA ILE A 181 19.77 -3.95 6.43
C ILE A 181 18.87 -2.73 6.39
N ILE A 182 17.67 -2.89 5.91
CA ILE A 182 16.67 -1.83 5.79
C ILE A 182 15.56 -2.10 6.80
N LEU A 183 15.35 -1.14 7.71
CA LEU A 183 14.33 -1.18 8.75
C LEU A 183 13.23 -0.18 8.38
N ASP A 184 12.16 -0.64 7.73
CA ASP A 184 10.97 0.19 7.43
C ASP A 184 10.12 0.35 8.69
N ALA A 185 9.53 1.54 8.89
CA ALA A 185 8.87 1.93 10.13
C ALA A 185 9.80 1.75 11.36
N PHE A 186 10.98 2.34 11.28
CA PHE A 186 12.05 2.23 12.29
C PHE A 186 11.59 2.64 13.70
N ASP A 187 10.66 3.59 13.80
CA ASP A 187 10.05 4.02 15.05
C ASP A 187 9.32 2.88 15.80
N LEU A 188 8.75 1.89 15.09
CA LEU A 188 8.12 0.73 15.71
C LEU A 188 9.16 -0.22 16.32
N PHE A 189 10.33 -0.40 15.69
CA PHE A 189 11.43 -1.15 16.31
C PHE A 189 11.99 -0.47 17.55
N ALA A 190 11.94 0.86 17.60
CA ALA A 190 12.31 1.62 18.79
C ALA A 190 11.33 1.43 19.97
N LEU A 191 10.13 0.90 19.72
CA LEU A 191 9.17 0.53 20.77
C LEU A 191 9.33 -0.91 21.27
N HIS A 192 10.19 -1.72 20.66
CA HIS A 192 10.45 -3.09 21.15
C HIS A 192 11.06 -3.07 22.54
N PRO A 193 10.66 -4.02 23.41
CA PRO A 193 11.24 -4.14 24.75
C PRO A 193 12.76 -4.32 24.67
N ARG A 194 13.51 -3.52 25.43
CA ARG A 194 14.97 -3.54 25.49
C ARG A 194 15.68 -3.24 24.17
N GLN A 195 14.99 -2.93 23.08
CA GLN A 195 15.57 -2.60 21.77
C GLN A 195 16.77 -3.50 21.37
N SER A 196 16.68 -4.80 21.68
CA SER A 196 17.83 -5.72 21.55
C SER A 196 18.28 -5.89 20.11
N LEU A 197 17.33 -5.93 19.16
CA LEU A 197 17.64 -5.97 17.72
C LEU A 197 18.45 -4.76 17.30
N LEU A 198 17.96 -3.56 17.62
CA LEU A 198 18.63 -2.30 17.23
C LEU A 198 20.02 -2.21 17.87
N TYR A 199 20.13 -2.62 19.14
CA TYR A 199 21.42 -2.65 19.83
C TYR A 199 22.42 -3.53 19.12
N CYS A 200 22.07 -4.81 18.85
CA CYS A 200 22.95 -5.75 18.19
C CYS A 200 23.35 -5.29 16.78
N LEU A 201 22.39 -4.78 16.00
CA LEU A 201 22.68 -4.27 14.65
C LEU A 201 23.67 -3.11 14.66
N LEU A 202 23.44 -2.11 15.49
CA LEU A 202 24.29 -0.92 15.55
C LEU A 202 25.64 -1.21 16.20
N ASP A 203 25.72 -2.13 17.15
CA ASP A 203 26.96 -2.60 17.76
C ASP A 203 27.85 -3.32 16.73
N THR A 204 27.24 -4.21 15.93
CA THR A 204 27.94 -4.90 14.84
C THR A 204 28.42 -3.93 13.77
N VAL A 205 27.64 -2.90 13.42
CA VAL A 205 28.06 -1.84 12.50
C VAL A 205 29.29 -1.09 13.02
N GLN A 206 29.34 -0.80 14.32
CA GLN A 206 30.53 -0.17 14.93
C GLN A 206 31.75 -1.12 14.91
N SER A 207 31.54 -2.40 15.17
CA SER A 207 32.59 -3.41 15.15
C SER A 207 33.20 -3.61 13.77
N CYS A 208 32.40 -3.50 12.70
CA CYS A 208 32.89 -3.53 11.32
C CYS A 208 33.91 -2.42 11.00
N ARG A 209 33.84 -1.27 11.67
CA ARG A 209 34.79 -0.17 11.46
C ARG A 209 36.20 -0.47 11.97
N VAL A 210 36.32 -1.38 12.92
CA VAL A 210 37.56 -1.65 13.64
C VAL A 210 38.24 -2.93 13.13
N GLY A 211 37.51 -3.86 12.50
CA GLY A 211 38.00 -5.19 12.11
C GLY A 211 38.62 -5.22 10.72
N GLN A 212 39.90 -5.61 10.63
CA GLN A 212 40.50 -5.96 9.34
C GLN A 212 39.93 -7.31 8.86
N GLY A 213 39.42 -7.36 7.63
CA GLY A 213 38.92 -8.58 6.98
C GLY A 213 37.41 -8.83 7.06
N ASN A 214 36.64 -7.95 7.69
CA ASN A 214 35.18 -8.00 7.67
C ASN A 214 34.61 -7.24 6.47
N ASN A 215 33.54 -7.79 5.88
CA ASN A 215 32.77 -7.08 4.87
C ASN A 215 31.91 -5.98 5.54
N GLY A 216 31.71 -4.88 4.81
CA GLY A 216 30.94 -3.75 5.31
C GLY A 216 29.46 -4.10 5.60
N MET A 217 28.92 -3.44 6.61
CA MET A 217 27.50 -3.54 6.97
C MET A 217 26.86 -2.16 7.08
N LEU A 218 25.76 -1.94 6.38
CA LEU A 218 24.97 -0.72 6.43
C LEU A 218 23.59 -1.00 7.02
N VAL A 219 23.20 -0.20 8.01
CA VAL A 219 21.83 -0.21 8.56
C VAL A 219 21.14 1.10 8.20
N VAL A 220 20.03 0.99 7.48
CA VAL A 220 19.20 2.12 7.04
C VAL A 220 17.85 2.01 7.74
N GLY A 221 17.59 2.91 8.68
CA GLY A 221 16.26 3.07 9.27
C GLY A 221 15.42 4.04 8.42
N VAL A 222 14.20 3.67 8.11
CA VAL A 222 13.23 4.51 7.38
C VAL A 222 12.06 4.82 8.31
N THR A 223 11.79 6.09 8.52
CA THR A 223 10.68 6.53 9.36
C THR A 223 10.12 7.86 8.89
N THR A 224 8.86 8.11 9.22
CA THR A 224 8.21 9.42 9.00
C THR A 224 8.29 10.32 10.23
N ARG A 225 8.71 9.78 11.37
CA ARG A 225 8.78 10.52 12.64
C ARG A 225 10.14 11.18 12.84
N ILE A 226 10.14 12.48 13.02
CA ILE A 226 11.35 13.27 13.23
C ILE A 226 11.97 13.01 14.62
N ASP A 227 11.12 12.71 15.61
CA ASP A 227 11.50 12.51 17.02
C ASP A 227 11.96 11.07 17.34
N THR A 228 12.10 10.20 16.35
CA THR A 228 12.44 8.77 16.53
C THR A 228 13.73 8.55 17.33
N ILE A 229 14.72 9.44 17.20
CA ILE A 229 15.95 9.37 18.00
C ILE A 229 15.69 9.47 19.49
N ASN A 230 14.64 10.19 19.92
CA ASN A 230 14.29 10.34 21.31
C ASN A 230 13.66 9.07 21.91
N LEU A 231 13.14 8.17 21.04
CA LEU A 231 12.62 6.87 21.44
C LEU A 231 13.72 5.84 21.71
N LEU A 232 14.95 6.10 21.25
CA LEU A 232 16.06 5.17 21.41
C LEU A 232 16.59 5.20 22.85
N GLU A 233 16.82 4.01 23.41
CA GLU A 233 17.51 3.85 24.68
C GLU A 233 18.93 4.44 24.60
N LYS A 234 19.46 4.93 25.71
CA LYS A 234 20.79 5.56 25.78
C LYS A 234 21.90 4.68 25.19
N ARG A 235 21.86 3.36 25.42
CA ARG A 235 22.84 2.40 24.90
C ARG A 235 22.74 2.22 23.37
N VAL A 236 21.53 2.29 22.80
CA VAL A 236 21.31 2.22 21.33
C VAL A 236 21.70 3.53 20.68
N LYS A 237 21.30 4.64 21.27
CA LYS A 237 21.61 5.99 20.80
C LYS A 237 23.10 6.25 20.72
N SER A 238 23.91 5.75 21.68
CA SER A 238 25.38 5.90 21.67
C SER A 238 26.07 5.13 20.53
N ARG A 239 25.41 4.12 19.98
CA ARG A 239 25.91 3.32 18.84
C ARG A 239 25.43 3.81 17.49
N PHE A 240 24.39 4.61 17.47
CA PHE A 240 23.89 5.20 16.25
C PHE A 240 24.82 6.33 15.77
N SER A 241 25.11 6.38 14.47
CA SER A 241 26.03 7.39 13.89
C SER A 241 25.52 8.84 13.95
N GLY A 242 24.26 9.05 14.28
CA GLY A 242 23.61 10.36 14.26
C GLY A 242 23.27 10.89 12.85
N ARG A 243 23.59 10.16 11.79
CA ARG A 243 23.32 10.58 10.41
C ARG A 243 21.84 10.48 10.09
N MET A 244 21.21 11.62 9.80
CA MET A 244 19.80 11.74 9.42
C MET A 244 19.69 12.34 8.04
N LEU A 245 19.18 11.55 7.11
CA LEU A 245 18.95 11.97 5.73
C LEU A 245 17.46 12.35 5.61
N ARG A 246 17.19 13.59 5.29
CA ARG A 246 15.82 14.09 5.15
C ARG A 246 15.37 14.02 3.71
N THR A 247 14.17 13.53 3.48
CA THR A 247 13.49 13.58 2.19
C THR A 247 12.23 14.44 2.33
N ALA A 248 11.98 15.27 1.33
CA ALA A 248 10.81 16.12 1.27
C ALA A 248 9.89 15.68 0.11
N PRO A 249 8.58 15.91 0.20
CA PRO A 249 7.70 15.77 -0.95
C PRO A 249 8.11 16.78 -2.04
N PRO A 250 7.81 16.53 -3.33
CA PRO A 250 8.11 17.47 -4.40
C PRO A 250 7.43 18.81 -4.12
N GLN A 251 8.23 19.89 -4.14
CA GLN A 251 7.76 21.21 -3.69
C GLN A 251 7.03 22.01 -4.77
N GLY A 252 6.95 21.53 -6.01
CA GLY A 252 6.38 22.29 -7.11
C GLY A 252 5.24 21.57 -7.83
N LEU A 253 4.17 22.31 -8.14
CA LEU A 253 3.12 21.87 -9.03
C LEU A 253 3.65 21.54 -10.43
N GLU A 254 4.60 22.35 -10.93
CA GLU A 254 5.25 22.14 -12.22
C GLU A 254 5.98 20.80 -12.28
N ASN A 255 6.57 20.35 -11.17
CA ASN A 255 7.20 19.02 -11.09
C ASN A 255 6.16 17.90 -11.21
N TRP A 256 4.95 18.06 -10.66
CA TRP A 256 3.86 17.11 -10.88
C TRP A 256 3.42 17.05 -12.34
N LYS A 257 3.26 18.21 -13.00
CA LYS A 257 2.89 18.30 -14.40
C LYS A 257 3.98 17.71 -15.30
N LYS A 258 5.24 18.04 -15.03
CA LYS A 258 6.41 17.48 -15.74
C LYS A 258 6.47 15.97 -15.59
N SER A 259 6.35 15.45 -14.37
CA SER A 259 6.33 14.02 -14.08
C SER A 259 5.17 13.30 -14.79
N THR A 260 3.99 13.92 -14.81
CA THR A 260 2.84 13.36 -15.53
C THR A 260 3.11 13.30 -17.02
N LYS A 261 3.70 14.34 -17.59
CA LYS A 261 4.07 14.38 -19.01
C LYS A 261 5.12 13.32 -19.36
N GLU A 262 6.18 13.22 -18.57
CA GLU A 262 7.24 12.22 -18.76
C GLU A 262 6.72 10.78 -18.71
N LEU A 263 5.83 10.48 -17.75
CA LEU A 263 5.20 9.17 -17.62
C LEU A 263 4.35 8.80 -18.84
N PHE A 264 3.53 9.73 -19.31
CA PHE A 264 2.59 9.46 -20.42
C PHE A 264 3.23 9.51 -21.80
N VAL A 265 4.28 10.31 -21.99
CA VAL A 265 4.96 10.47 -23.27
C VAL A 265 6.06 9.43 -23.48
N SER A 266 6.42 8.64 -22.45
CA SER A 266 7.41 7.57 -22.57
C SER A 266 7.16 6.71 -23.81
N PRO A 267 8.11 6.63 -24.75
CA PRO A 267 7.94 5.87 -25.97
C PRO A 267 7.78 4.38 -25.65
N VAL A 268 6.81 3.75 -26.27
CA VAL A 268 6.63 2.31 -26.21
C VAL A 268 6.95 1.76 -27.59
N ASP A 269 7.79 0.73 -27.64
CA ASP A 269 8.10 0.00 -28.86
C ASP A 269 6.84 -0.71 -29.37
N CYS A 270 6.04 0.03 -30.14
CA CYS A 270 4.94 -0.51 -30.91
C CYS A 270 5.37 -0.44 -32.40
N ASP A 271 5.33 -1.56 -33.08
CA ASP A 271 5.67 -1.68 -34.52
C ASP A 271 4.74 -0.84 -35.43
N ASN A 272 3.77 -0.14 -34.89
CA ASN A 272 2.77 0.60 -35.63
C ASN A 272 3.05 2.12 -35.57
N GLN A 273 3.45 2.67 -36.73
CA GLN A 273 3.75 4.10 -36.88
C GLN A 273 2.53 5.01 -36.62
N GLU A 274 1.31 4.56 -36.95
CA GLU A 274 0.09 5.33 -36.65
C GLU A 274 -0.11 5.56 -35.17
N TRP A 275 0.07 4.49 -34.37
CA TRP A 275 -0.06 4.60 -32.91
C TRP A 275 1.01 5.52 -32.31
N ALA A 276 2.26 5.37 -32.77
CA ALA A 276 3.37 6.19 -32.32
C ALA A 276 3.18 7.69 -32.64
N ALA A 277 2.45 8.02 -33.70
CA ALA A 277 2.13 9.41 -34.08
C ALA A 277 0.94 9.98 -33.30
N ILE A 278 -0.12 9.16 -33.08
CA ILE A 278 -1.37 9.64 -32.46
C ILE A 278 -1.25 9.76 -30.94
N TRP A 279 -0.54 8.83 -30.29
CA TRP A 279 -0.47 8.77 -28.82
C TRP A 279 0.12 10.06 -28.20
N PRO A 280 1.30 10.57 -28.60
CA PRO A 280 1.87 11.80 -28.03
C PRO A 280 0.93 12.99 -28.19
N ILE A 281 0.31 13.15 -29.35
CA ILE A 281 -0.62 14.25 -29.64
C ILE A 281 -1.85 14.19 -28.70
N ALA A 282 -2.35 12.98 -28.45
CA ALA A 282 -3.47 12.79 -27.54
C ALA A 282 -3.07 13.11 -26.09
N MET A 283 -1.84 12.80 -25.70
CA MET A 283 -1.32 13.11 -24.37
C MET A 283 -1.08 14.61 -24.18
N ASP A 284 -0.46 15.28 -25.16
CA ASP A 284 -0.29 16.73 -25.10
C ASP A 284 -1.65 17.44 -24.99
N LYS A 285 -2.64 17.04 -25.79
CA LYS A 285 -3.99 17.60 -25.70
C LYS A 285 -4.66 17.36 -24.35
N PHE A 286 -4.46 16.18 -23.75
CA PHE A 286 -4.96 15.87 -22.41
C PHE A 286 -4.33 16.76 -21.34
N LEU A 287 -3.02 16.98 -21.43
CA LEU A 287 -2.25 17.78 -20.48
C LEU A 287 -2.44 19.29 -20.67
N GLU A 288 -2.82 19.73 -21.87
CA GLU A 288 -3.16 21.13 -22.18
C GLU A 288 -4.62 21.48 -21.81
N ASP A 289 -5.46 20.48 -21.56
CA ASP A 289 -6.85 20.72 -21.15
C ASP A 289 -6.89 21.46 -19.80
N ARG A 290 -7.53 22.64 -19.83
CA ARG A 290 -7.68 23.50 -18.64
C ARG A 290 -8.33 22.75 -17.48
N THR A 291 -9.34 21.94 -17.75
CA THR A 291 -10.06 21.18 -16.70
C THR A 291 -9.17 20.11 -16.07
N VAL A 292 -8.29 19.48 -16.83
CA VAL A 292 -7.30 18.53 -16.33
C VAL A 292 -6.27 19.23 -15.43
N ASN A 293 -5.77 20.37 -15.89
CA ASN A 293 -4.83 21.17 -15.09
C ASN A 293 -5.44 21.62 -13.77
N GLU A 294 -6.67 22.18 -13.78
CA GLU A 294 -7.37 22.57 -12.57
C GLU A 294 -7.53 21.37 -11.60
N MET A 295 -7.90 20.20 -12.08
CA MET A 295 -8.03 18.99 -11.26
C MET A 295 -6.69 18.50 -10.69
N ILE A 296 -5.59 18.63 -11.43
CA ILE A 296 -4.25 18.29 -10.93
C ILE A 296 -3.80 19.30 -9.87
N ASP A 297 -4.07 20.59 -10.10
CA ASP A 297 -3.75 21.67 -9.16
C ASP A 297 -4.51 21.49 -7.84
N ASP A 298 -5.79 21.13 -7.89
CA ASP A 298 -6.61 20.83 -6.73
C ASP A 298 -6.06 19.62 -5.97
N ALA A 299 -5.75 18.53 -6.68
CA ALA A 299 -5.20 17.31 -6.08
C ALA A 299 -3.83 17.58 -5.42
N PHE A 300 -2.97 18.37 -6.05
CA PHE A 300 -1.68 18.79 -5.50
C PHE A 300 -1.85 19.64 -4.23
N SER A 301 -2.77 20.61 -4.26
CA SER A 301 -3.03 21.50 -3.12
C SER A 301 -3.49 20.74 -1.88
N LEU A 302 -4.25 19.65 -2.07
CA LEU A 302 -4.75 18.81 -0.98
C LEU A 302 -3.70 17.90 -0.37
N THR A 303 -2.86 17.25 -1.17
CA THR A 303 -2.06 16.12 -0.66
C THR A 303 -0.55 16.27 -0.82
N ARG A 304 -0.07 16.93 -1.88
CA ARG A 304 1.35 17.01 -2.30
C ARG A 304 2.08 15.66 -2.32
N ASP A 305 1.33 14.55 -2.41
CA ASP A 305 1.88 13.19 -2.35
C ASP A 305 1.96 12.59 -3.76
N THR A 306 3.16 12.27 -4.21
CA THR A 306 3.42 11.61 -5.51
C THR A 306 2.71 10.27 -5.65
N LYS A 307 2.45 9.55 -4.55
CA LYS A 307 1.66 8.31 -4.59
C LYS A 307 0.22 8.56 -4.98
N MET A 308 -0.34 9.68 -4.50
CA MET A 308 -1.68 10.09 -4.89
C MET A 308 -1.75 10.34 -6.40
N LEU A 309 -0.77 11.07 -6.95
CA LEU A 309 -0.66 11.28 -8.38
C LEU A 309 -0.57 9.94 -9.14
N ASN A 310 0.35 9.06 -8.75
CA ASN A 310 0.52 7.75 -9.38
C ASN A 310 -0.76 6.92 -9.30
N TYR A 311 -1.50 6.98 -8.19
CA TYR A 311 -2.78 6.31 -8.04
C TYR A 311 -3.83 6.86 -9.02
N LEU A 312 -3.96 8.18 -9.12
CA LEU A 312 -4.88 8.82 -10.06
C LEU A 312 -4.55 8.44 -11.50
N LEU A 313 -3.27 8.54 -11.91
CA LEU A 313 -2.82 8.18 -13.25
C LEU A 313 -3.03 6.68 -13.53
N THR A 314 -2.75 5.80 -12.57
CA THR A 314 -3.03 4.36 -12.68
C THR A 314 -4.52 4.11 -12.95
N ARG A 315 -5.39 4.79 -12.23
CA ARG A 315 -6.85 4.70 -12.45
C ARG A 315 -7.25 5.19 -13.83
N VAL A 316 -6.70 6.32 -14.28
CA VAL A 316 -6.94 6.82 -15.64
C VAL A 316 -6.54 5.77 -16.68
N VAL A 317 -5.33 5.19 -16.58
CA VAL A 317 -4.84 4.15 -17.51
C VAL A 317 -5.73 2.90 -17.48
N LEU A 318 -6.21 2.47 -16.31
CA LEU A 318 -7.10 1.31 -16.19
C LEU A 318 -8.46 1.52 -16.86
N THR A 319 -8.97 2.76 -16.89
CA THR A 319 -10.27 3.08 -17.51
C THR A 319 -10.22 3.12 -19.03
N LEU A 320 -9.04 3.19 -19.66
CA LEU A 320 -8.89 3.20 -21.12
C LEU A 320 -9.43 1.92 -21.74
N LYS A 321 -10.29 2.07 -22.74
CA LYS A 321 -10.95 0.98 -23.48
C LYS A 321 -10.86 1.27 -24.98
N PRO A 322 -11.08 0.28 -25.88
CA PRO A 322 -11.08 0.54 -27.33
C PRO A 322 -12.07 1.61 -27.79
N GLN A 323 -13.19 1.80 -27.06
CA GLN A 323 -14.18 2.85 -27.32
C GLN A 323 -13.76 4.23 -26.76
N SER A 324 -12.82 4.26 -25.82
CA SER A 324 -12.24 5.48 -25.25
C SER A 324 -10.75 5.22 -24.97
N PRO A 325 -9.92 5.19 -26.05
CA PRO A 325 -8.54 4.71 -25.96
C PRO A 325 -7.58 5.74 -25.38
N PHE A 326 -7.95 7.01 -25.36
CA PHE A 326 -7.12 8.10 -24.90
C PHE A 326 -7.61 8.68 -23.58
N PRO A 327 -6.72 9.18 -22.73
CA PRO A 327 -7.11 9.85 -21.50
C PRO A 327 -7.98 11.09 -21.78
N LEU A 328 -9.01 11.26 -20.99
CA LEU A 328 -9.93 12.41 -21.06
C LEU A 328 -10.09 12.99 -19.65
N ALA A 329 -10.50 14.26 -19.55
CA ALA A 329 -10.83 14.91 -18.28
C ALA A 329 -11.86 14.10 -17.46
N SER A 330 -12.80 13.43 -18.12
CA SER A 330 -13.79 12.56 -17.48
C SER A 330 -13.19 11.37 -16.77
N HIS A 331 -12.11 10.77 -17.32
CA HIS A 331 -11.38 9.66 -16.68
C HIS A 331 -10.66 10.14 -15.42
N LEU A 332 -10.03 11.30 -15.45
CA LEU A 332 -9.36 11.89 -14.30
C LEU A 332 -10.37 12.28 -13.22
N LYS A 333 -11.49 12.92 -13.60
CA LYS A 333 -12.59 13.24 -12.69
C LYS A 333 -13.12 11.98 -12.00
N TYR A 334 -13.33 10.90 -12.75
CA TYR A 334 -13.76 9.63 -12.19
C TYR A 334 -12.71 9.06 -11.20
N ALA A 335 -11.42 9.12 -11.54
CA ALA A 335 -10.34 8.67 -10.67
C ALA A 335 -10.31 9.45 -9.35
N ILE A 336 -10.49 10.78 -9.39
CA ILE A 336 -10.54 11.65 -8.21
C ILE A 336 -11.76 11.32 -7.35
N ILE A 337 -12.95 11.20 -7.96
CA ILE A 337 -14.16 10.81 -7.23
C ILE A 337 -14.00 9.48 -6.54
N MET A 338 -13.44 8.47 -7.22
CA MET A 338 -13.18 7.15 -6.63
C MET A 338 -12.15 7.20 -5.50
N GLN A 339 -11.25 8.17 -5.52
CA GLN A 339 -10.28 8.38 -4.46
C GLN A 339 -10.85 9.15 -3.26
N GLN A 340 -11.69 10.13 -3.51
CA GLN A 340 -12.33 10.95 -2.48
C GLN A 340 -13.52 10.24 -1.83
N CYS A 341 -14.26 9.46 -2.61
CA CYS A 341 -15.37 8.66 -2.12
C CYS A 341 -14.83 7.37 -1.51
N HIS A 342 -14.33 7.43 -0.28
CA HIS A 342 -14.08 6.25 0.54
C HIS A 342 -15.39 5.63 1.04
N VAL A 343 -16.21 5.18 0.11
CA VAL A 343 -17.24 4.19 0.44
C VAL A 343 -16.46 2.90 0.71
N ARG A 344 -16.21 2.60 1.97
CA ARG A 344 -15.50 1.36 2.38
C ARG A 344 -16.14 0.12 1.79
N PHE A 345 -17.44 0.19 1.58
CA PHE A 345 -18.26 -0.92 1.13
C PHE A 345 -19.17 -0.50 -0.03
N PRO A 346 -18.65 -0.33 -1.27
CA PRO A 346 -19.43 0.19 -2.40
C PRO A 346 -20.56 -0.74 -2.85
N GLN A 347 -20.52 -2.02 -2.47
CA GLN A 347 -21.46 -3.04 -2.91
C GLN A 347 -22.48 -3.48 -1.84
N LEU A 348 -22.65 -2.73 -0.75
CA LEU A 348 -23.63 -3.08 0.30
C LEU A 348 -25.04 -3.26 -0.25
N HIS A 349 -25.43 -2.55 -1.31
CA HIS A 349 -26.73 -2.68 -1.95
C HIS A 349 -26.91 -3.99 -2.75
N ALA A 350 -25.83 -4.69 -3.04
CA ALA A 350 -25.86 -5.99 -3.75
C ALA A 350 -25.88 -7.18 -2.77
N LEU A 351 -25.90 -6.92 -1.46
CA LEU A 351 -25.98 -7.97 -0.45
C LEU A 351 -27.30 -8.74 -0.54
N PRO A 352 -27.27 -10.05 -0.29
CA PRO A 352 -28.49 -10.85 -0.17
C PRO A 352 -29.35 -10.35 0.99
N TYR A 353 -30.68 -10.57 0.89
CA TYR A 353 -31.65 -10.09 1.87
C TYR A 353 -31.30 -10.41 3.32
N PRO A 354 -30.90 -11.64 3.71
CA PRO A 354 -30.51 -11.93 5.09
C PRO A 354 -29.33 -11.10 5.58
N ALA A 355 -28.34 -10.86 4.73
CA ALA A 355 -27.14 -10.09 5.10
C ALA A 355 -27.47 -8.61 5.34
N ILE A 356 -28.32 -7.99 4.48
CA ILE A 356 -28.72 -6.60 4.70
C ILE A 356 -29.60 -6.46 5.96
N CYS A 357 -30.42 -7.46 6.26
CA CYS A 357 -31.20 -7.49 7.49
C CYS A 357 -30.32 -7.53 8.73
N LEU A 358 -29.30 -8.40 8.76
CA LEU A 358 -28.32 -8.44 9.84
C LEU A 358 -27.54 -7.13 9.97
N LEU A 359 -27.25 -6.48 8.85
CA LEU A 359 -26.58 -5.18 8.86
C LEU A 359 -27.47 -4.08 9.47
N ILE A 360 -28.78 -4.08 9.16
CA ILE A 360 -29.75 -3.16 9.79
C ILE A 360 -29.85 -3.48 11.30
N ALA A 361 -29.95 -4.74 11.68
CA ALA A 361 -29.97 -5.13 13.09
C ALA A 361 -28.72 -4.63 13.84
N ALA A 362 -27.55 -4.77 13.24
CA ALA A 362 -26.29 -4.27 13.81
C ALA A 362 -26.30 -2.76 13.98
N THR A 363 -26.87 -1.99 13.04
CA THR A 363 -27.02 -0.52 13.19
C THR A 363 -27.99 -0.15 14.29
N HIS A 364 -29.02 -0.95 14.54
CA HIS A 364 -29.93 -0.74 15.67
C HIS A 364 -29.22 -0.94 17.01
N VAL A 365 -28.41 -2.00 17.13
CA VAL A 365 -27.61 -2.28 18.32
C VAL A 365 -26.66 -1.12 18.61
N GLN A 366 -26.00 -0.58 17.58
CA GLN A 366 -25.11 0.60 17.73
C GLN A 366 -25.90 1.85 18.16
N THR A 367 -27.10 2.07 17.60
CA THR A 367 -27.93 3.22 17.96
C THR A 367 -28.45 3.09 19.41
N ALA A 368 -28.65 1.86 19.90
CA ALA A 368 -29.00 1.61 21.30
C ALA A 368 -27.82 1.79 22.28
N GLY A 369 -26.63 2.21 21.80
CA GLY A 369 -25.46 2.47 22.64
C GLY A 369 -24.57 1.24 22.89
N HIS A 370 -24.77 0.16 22.16
CA HIS A 370 -23.92 -1.02 22.24
C HIS A 370 -22.93 -1.07 21.07
N ASP A 371 -21.65 -0.89 21.34
CA ASP A 371 -20.61 -0.92 20.30
C ASP A 371 -20.32 -2.32 19.76
N THR A 372 -20.75 -3.35 20.47
CA THR A 372 -20.47 -4.75 20.13
C THR A 372 -21.71 -5.61 20.25
N PHE A 373 -21.80 -6.65 19.40
CA PHE A 373 -22.86 -7.63 19.35
C PHE A 373 -22.30 -9.03 19.12
N ASN A 374 -23.10 -10.05 19.40
CA ASN A 374 -22.84 -11.43 18.97
C ASN A 374 -23.87 -11.85 17.92
N PHE A 375 -23.68 -13.04 17.33
CA PHE A 375 -24.57 -13.56 16.31
C PHE A 375 -26.00 -13.72 16.82
N GLU A 376 -26.19 -14.24 18.06
CA GLU A 376 -27.49 -14.48 18.65
C GLU A 376 -28.33 -13.20 18.80
N MET A 377 -27.71 -12.10 19.24
CA MET A 377 -28.41 -10.80 19.34
C MET A 377 -28.95 -10.31 17.99
N LEU A 378 -28.17 -10.48 16.92
CA LEU A 378 -28.63 -10.10 15.59
C LEU A 378 -29.69 -11.04 15.05
N HIS A 379 -29.59 -12.33 15.35
CA HIS A 379 -30.54 -13.36 14.96
C HIS A 379 -31.89 -13.13 15.64
N GLU A 380 -31.92 -12.86 16.92
CA GLU A 380 -33.15 -12.54 17.68
C GLU A 380 -33.80 -11.27 17.11
N SER A 381 -33.04 -10.18 16.90
CA SER A 381 -33.53 -8.96 16.29
C SER A 381 -34.12 -9.18 14.90
N PHE A 382 -33.52 -10.07 14.10
CA PHE A 382 -34.04 -10.46 12.80
C PHE A 382 -35.36 -11.25 12.92
N GLN A 383 -35.44 -12.23 13.82
CA GLN A 383 -36.64 -13.02 14.07
C GLN A 383 -37.81 -12.14 14.52
N ASP A 384 -37.56 -11.20 15.40
CA ASP A 384 -38.58 -10.25 15.86
C ASP A 384 -39.11 -9.39 14.72
N GLN A 385 -38.23 -8.95 13.82
CA GLN A 385 -38.63 -8.21 12.63
C GLN A 385 -39.47 -9.07 11.67
N VAL A 386 -39.10 -10.33 11.47
CA VAL A 386 -39.88 -11.28 10.64
C VAL A 386 -41.24 -11.53 11.25
N ARG A 387 -41.35 -11.71 12.57
CA ARG A 387 -42.62 -11.87 13.30
C ARG A 387 -43.50 -10.63 13.23
N ALA A 388 -42.90 -9.44 13.32
CA ALA A 388 -43.59 -8.14 13.25
C ALA A 388 -44.06 -7.79 11.83
N SER A 389 -43.50 -8.39 10.80
CA SER A 389 -43.77 -8.09 9.40
C SER A 389 -44.83 -9.09 8.87
N ALA A 390 -46.11 -8.68 8.83
CA ALA A 390 -47.21 -9.45 8.23
C ALA A 390 -47.01 -9.78 6.74
N ALA A 391 -46.01 -9.17 6.09
CA ALA A 391 -45.65 -9.33 4.68
C ALA A 391 -44.27 -9.99 4.51
N ALA A 392 -43.77 -10.71 5.51
CA ALA A 392 -42.49 -11.42 5.37
C ALA A 392 -42.64 -12.49 4.27
N PRO A 393 -41.75 -12.54 3.28
CA PRO A 393 -41.77 -13.59 2.29
C PRO A 393 -41.58 -14.93 3.01
N VAL A 394 -42.44 -15.89 2.73
CA VAL A 394 -42.42 -17.26 3.31
C VAL A 394 -41.12 -18.01 2.94
N GLN A 395 -40.47 -17.57 1.88
CA GLN A 395 -39.15 -18.02 1.48
C GLN A 395 -38.18 -16.85 1.48
N ILE A 396 -37.13 -16.93 2.31
CA ILE A 396 -36.02 -15.94 2.35
C ILE A 396 -35.08 -16.29 1.20
N GLU A 397 -35.18 -15.55 0.10
CA GLU A 397 -34.21 -15.66 -0.97
C GLU A 397 -32.82 -15.19 -0.47
N GLY A 398 -31.78 -15.96 -0.77
CA GLY A 398 -30.38 -15.55 -0.45
C GLY A 398 -29.67 -16.40 0.60
N GLY A 399 -30.18 -17.57 0.94
CA GLY A 399 -29.54 -18.54 1.82
C GLY A 399 -29.89 -18.39 3.31
N SER A 400 -29.23 -19.18 4.16
CA SER A 400 -29.44 -19.10 5.61
C SER A 400 -28.87 -17.80 6.22
N ILE A 401 -29.43 -17.41 7.36
CA ILE A 401 -28.98 -16.23 8.11
C ILE A 401 -27.50 -16.38 8.50
N GLY A 402 -27.06 -17.59 8.87
CA GLY A 402 -25.68 -17.90 9.14
C GLY A 402 -24.76 -17.61 7.94
N MET A 403 -25.16 -18.00 6.73
CA MET A 403 -24.40 -17.66 5.51
C MET A 403 -24.35 -16.15 5.26
N GLY A 404 -25.43 -15.43 5.55
CA GLY A 404 -25.43 -13.96 5.47
C GLY A 404 -24.45 -13.32 6.45
N PHE A 405 -24.37 -13.87 7.66
CA PHE A 405 -23.42 -13.42 8.68
C PHE A 405 -21.96 -13.73 8.27
N GLU A 406 -21.67 -14.95 7.81
CA GLU A 406 -20.34 -15.32 7.31
C GLU A 406 -19.92 -14.46 6.11
N HIS A 407 -20.84 -14.12 5.24
CA HIS A 407 -20.58 -13.22 4.12
C HIS A 407 -20.17 -11.83 4.61
N LEU A 408 -20.85 -11.28 5.63
CA LEU A 408 -20.49 -9.98 6.22
C LEU A 408 -19.14 -10.01 6.94
N LEU A 409 -18.76 -11.14 7.54
CA LEU A 409 -17.43 -11.37 8.09
C LEU A 409 -16.37 -11.43 6.99
N ALA A 410 -16.61 -12.19 5.92
CA ALA A 410 -15.71 -12.31 4.78
C ALA A 410 -15.46 -10.95 4.09
N MET A 411 -16.49 -10.12 3.97
CA MET A 411 -16.39 -8.75 3.46
C MET A 411 -15.77 -7.77 4.46
N ARG A 412 -15.48 -8.20 5.68
CA ARG A 412 -14.99 -7.35 6.79
C ARG A 412 -15.92 -6.19 7.15
N VAL A 413 -17.21 -6.34 6.86
CA VAL A 413 -18.25 -5.42 7.33
C VAL A 413 -18.47 -5.61 8.83
N PHE A 414 -18.40 -6.86 9.28
CA PHE A 414 -18.30 -7.21 10.69
C PHE A 414 -16.84 -7.59 11.02
N ALA A 415 -16.32 -7.05 12.10
CA ALA A 415 -14.98 -7.34 12.58
C ALA A 415 -15.03 -7.87 14.01
N SER A 416 -14.30 -8.95 14.29
CA SER A 416 -14.18 -9.47 15.65
C SER A 416 -13.45 -8.45 16.55
N VAL A 417 -13.96 -8.27 17.76
CA VAL A 417 -13.37 -7.34 18.74
C VAL A 417 -12.16 -7.96 19.44
N ALA A 418 -12.20 -9.26 19.67
CA ALA A 418 -11.11 -10.03 20.25
C ALA A 418 -10.58 -11.04 19.24
N ALA A 419 -9.32 -11.43 19.39
CA ALA A 419 -8.78 -12.55 18.63
C ALA A 419 -9.60 -13.82 18.92
N PRO A 420 -9.89 -14.64 17.89
CA PRO A 420 -10.63 -15.88 18.11
C PRO A 420 -9.88 -16.75 19.12
N SER A 421 -10.56 -17.12 20.18
CA SER A 421 -10.04 -18.00 21.22
C SER A 421 -10.68 -19.37 21.07
N VAL A 422 -9.89 -20.42 21.19
CA VAL A 422 -10.38 -21.81 21.10
C VAL A 422 -11.42 -22.15 22.19
N THR A 423 -11.46 -21.35 23.26
CA THR A 423 -12.34 -21.58 24.42
C THR A 423 -13.73 -20.95 24.30
N VAL A 424 -13.94 -20.04 23.34
CA VAL A 424 -15.23 -19.36 23.14
C VAL A 424 -15.91 -19.91 21.90
N ALA A 425 -17.09 -20.47 22.06
CA ALA A 425 -17.90 -20.91 20.91
C ALA A 425 -18.15 -19.72 19.97
N GLN A 426 -18.10 -19.96 18.66
CA GLN A 426 -18.16 -18.94 17.63
C GLN A 426 -19.41 -18.05 17.73
N GLU A 427 -20.50 -18.59 18.25
CA GLU A 427 -21.79 -17.92 18.44
C GLU A 427 -21.71 -16.77 19.47
N PHE A 428 -20.79 -16.88 20.45
CA PHE A 428 -20.61 -15.89 21.53
C PHE A 428 -19.46 -14.92 21.28
N VAL A 429 -18.75 -15.07 20.17
CA VAL A 429 -17.70 -14.11 19.79
C VAL A 429 -18.33 -12.73 19.58
N ARG A 430 -17.69 -11.69 20.12
CA ARG A 430 -18.17 -10.32 19.98
C ARG A 430 -17.62 -9.69 18.70
N TYR A 431 -18.49 -9.06 17.96
CA TYR A 431 -18.22 -8.36 16.73
C TYR A 431 -18.64 -6.90 16.82
N ARG A 432 -18.07 -6.08 15.98
CA ARG A 432 -18.48 -4.69 15.75
C ARG A 432 -18.80 -4.49 14.27
N CYS A 433 -19.76 -3.62 13.97
CA CYS A 433 -20.00 -3.16 12.62
C CYS A 433 -18.98 -2.07 12.25
N VAL A 434 -18.36 -2.23 11.08
CA VAL A 434 -17.38 -1.28 10.54
C VAL A 434 -18.03 -0.33 9.53
N ALA A 435 -19.20 -0.70 9.01
CA ALA A 435 -19.96 0.15 8.09
C ALA A 435 -20.64 1.29 8.85
N ASP A 436 -20.53 2.49 8.31
CA ASP A 436 -21.19 3.65 8.86
C ASP A 436 -22.71 3.62 8.60
N ARG A 437 -23.50 4.20 9.50
CA ARG A 437 -24.96 4.24 9.38
C ARG A 437 -25.43 4.88 8.07
N ASP A 438 -24.73 5.91 7.59
CA ASP A 438 -25.04 6.58 6.33
C ASP A 438 -24.82 5.68 5.10
N ASP A 439 -23.81 4.82 5.14
CA ASP A 439 -23.55 3.85 4.07
C ASP A 439 -24.62 2.78 4.02
N VAL A 440 -25.07 2.29 5.19
CA VAL A 440 -26.18 1.35 5.31
C VAL A 440 -27.47 1.98 4.82
N LYS A 441 -27.74 3.25 5.19
CA LYS A 441 -28.89 4.01 4.73
C LYS A 441 -28.95 4.11 3.20
N LYS A 442 -27.84 4.52 2.58
CA LYS A 442 -27.71 4.60 1.11
C LYS A 442 -27.93 3.24 0.44
N ALA A 443 -27.41 2.16 1.03
CA ALA A 443 -27.60 0.81 0.52
C ALA A 443 -29.10 0.40 0.57
N VAL A 444 -29.77 0.61 1.69
CA VAL A 444 -31.21 0.33 1.87
C VAL A 444 -32.08 1.17 0.95
N GLU A 445 -31.73 2.45 0.76
CA GLU A 445 -32.44 3.33 -0.19
C GLU A 445 -32.30 2.84 -1.63
N LYS A 446 -31.12 2.39 -2.02
CA LYS A 446 -30.81 1.89 -3.37
C LYS A 446 -31.49 0.56 -3.67
N MET A 447 -31.67 -0.31 -2.67
CA MET A 447 -32.45 -1.56 -2.82
C MET A 447 -33.93 -1.32 -3.07
N GLY A 448 -34.48 -0.19 -2.67
CA GLY A 448 -35.86 0.21 -2.96
C GLY A 448 -36.93 -0.49 -2.16
N GLN A 449 -36.62 -1.44 -1.30
CA GLN A 449 -37.61 -2.22 -0.52
C GLN A 449 -38.19 -1.40 0.63
N THR A 450 -39.51 -1.16 0.60
CA THR A 450 -40.18 -0.33 1.61
C THR A 450 -40.18 -0.94 3.01
N SER A 451 -40.17 -2.26 3.14
CA SER A 451 -40.08 -2.99 4.42
C SER A 451 -38.75 -2.72 5.12
N LEU A 452 -37.63 -2.77 4.37
CA LEU A 452 -36.29 -2.50 4.91
C LEU A 452 -36.13 -1.04 5.30
N LYS A 453 -36.65 -0.10 4.49
CA LYS A 453 -36.66 1.33 4.82
C LYS A 453 -37.40 1.64 6.11
N LYS A 454 -38.60 1.06 6.28
CA LYS A 454 -39.38 1.21 7.51
C LYS A 454 -38.66 0.60 8.72
N TRP A 455 -38.02 -0.55 8.54
CA TRP A 455 -37.27 -1.16 9.64
C TRP A 455 -36.04 -0.33 10.01
N PHE A 456 -35.25 0.11 9.05
CA PHE A 456 -34.09 0.97 9.28
C PHE A 456 -34.47 2.27 10.00
N SER A 457 -35.63 2.88 9.65
CA SER A 457 -36.09 4.14 10.28
C SER A 457 -36.59 3.97 11.72
N ARG A 458 -36.91 2.75 12.19
CA ARG A 458 -37.30 2.51 13.59
C ARG A 458 -36.15 2.66 14.60
N ALA A 459 -34.93 2.73 14.15
CA ALA A 459 -33.72 2.96 14.93
C ALA A 459 -33.44 4.44 15.25
N GLN A 460 -34.45 5.30 15.19
CA GLN A 460 -34.33 6.71 15.57
C GLN A 460 -34.67 6.93 17.03
#